data_515219f6ce66dfd262c59569a2673c42
#
_entry.id   515219f6ce66dfd262c59569a2673c42
#
_cell.length_a   1.000
_cell.length_b   1.000
_cell.length_c   1.000
_cell.angle_alpha   90.00
_cell.angle_beta   90.00
_cell.angle_gamma   90.00
#
_symmetry.space_group_name_H-M   'P 1'
#
loop_
_entity.id
_entity.type
_entity.pdbx_description
1 polymer ?
#
loop_
_entity_poly.entity_id
_entity_poly.type
_entity_poly.pdbx_seq_one_letter_code
_entity_poly.pdbx_strand_id
1 'polypeptide(L)'
;ATTVPVGEDQEPMIEQTREIVRRFNHIYGETLIEPEILLPDNAACLRLPGTDGKAKMSKSLGNCIYLSDSADEVAKKVKSMYTDPTHIKVSDPGKLEGNCVFTYLDAFCRPEHFDRYLPEYASLDELKAHYTRGGLGDMKVKKFLAAVMQEELEPIRERRKVFEKDIPAVYDMLKKGCEVAREAAAQTLDEVRRAMKINYFDDAALIEEQAKRFAEQ
;
A
#
# COMPACT_ATOMS: atom_id res chain seq x y z
N ALA A 1 8.06 -10.51 -11.51
CA ALA A 1 7.80 -9.06 -11.58
C ALA A 1 9.13 -8.32 -11.61
N THR A 2 9.23 -7.27 -12.43
CA THR A 2 10.44 -6.44 -12.53
C THR A 2 10.43 -5.28 -11.54
N THR A 3 9.26 -4.73 -11.24
CA THR A 3 9.07 -3.62 -10.31
C THR A 3 7.99 -3.95 -9.31
N VAL A 4 8.24 -3.71 -8.02
CA VAL A 4 7.31 -4.03 -6.93
C VAL A 4 7.06 -2.77 -6.10
N PRO A 5 5.88 -2.14 -6.24
CA PRO A 5 5.50 -1.02 -5.38
C PRO A 5 5.15 -1.53 -3.98
N VAL A 6 5.88 -1.05 -2.98
CA VAL A 6 5.75 -1.50 -1.59
C VAL A 6 5.97 -0.36 -0.60
N GLY A 7 5.53 -0.55 0.64
CA GLY A 7 5.95 0.27 1.77
C GLY A 7 7.32 -0.17 2.30
N GLU A 8 7.96 0.69 3.06
CA GLU A 8 9.29 0.48 3.67
C GLU A 8 9.37 -0.84 4.47
N ASP A 9 8.29 -1.26 5.11
CA ASP A 9 8.23 -2.50 5.89
C ASP A 9 8.36 -3.78 5.05
N GLN A 10 8.26 -3.69 3.71
CA GLN A 10 8.42 -4.81 2.78
C GLN A 10 9.81 -4.88 2.14
N GLU A 11 10.65 -3.88 2.34
CA GLU A 11 12.02 -3.83 1.80
C GLU A 11 12.85 -5.08 2.12
N PRO A 12 12.87 -5.57 3.38
CA PRO A 12 13.63 -6.78 3.72
C PRO A 12 13.17 -8.02 2.95
N MET A 13 11.87 -8.11 2.61
CA MET A 13 11.32 -9.23 1.86
C MET A 13 11.75 -9.19 0.39
N ILE A 14 11.86 -8.01 -0.18
CA ILE A 14 12.35 -7.84 -1.56
C ILE A 14 13.86 -8.11 -1.63
N GLU A 15 14.65 -7.67 -0.64
CA GLU A 15 16.08 -8.00 -0.58
C GLU A 15 16.30 -9.52 -0.48
N GLN A 16 15.53 -10.21 0.35
CA GLN A 16 15.56 -11.67 0.39
C GLN A 16 15.23 -12.30 -0.96
N THR A 17 14.25 -11.74 -1.68
CA THR A 17 13.87 -12.21 -3.02
C THR A 17 15.03 -12.01 -4.01
N ARG A 18 15.72 -10.88 -3.96
CA ARG A 18 16.91 -10.61 -4.80
C ARG A 18 18.04 -11.61 -4.53
N GLU A 19 18.30 -11.92 -3.26
CA GLU A 19 19.29 -12.95 -2.90
C GLU A 19 18.93 -14.33 -3.46
N ILE A 20 17.66 -14.71 -3.41
CA ILE A 20 17.17 -15.97 -3.99
C ILE A 20 17.38 -15.96 -5.51
N VAL A 21 17.05 -14.87 -6.19
CA VAL A 21 17.25 -14.71 -7.65
C VAL A 21 18.74 -14.84 -8.01
N ARG A 22 19.63 -14.10 -7.33
CA ARG A 22 21.08 -14.16 -7.56
C ARG A 22 21.63 -15.57 -7.38
N ARG A 23 21.21 -16.25 -6.30
CA ARG A 23 21.64 -17.62 -6.02
C ARG A 23 21.10 -18.60 -7.05
N PHE A 24 19.87 -18.45 -7.48
CA PHE A 24 19.29 -19.27 -8.54
C PHE A 24 20.03 -19.11 -9.86
N ASN A 25 20.23 -17.86 -10.29
CA ASN A 25 20.94 -17.56 -11.54
C ASN A 25 22.39 -18.01 -11.52
N HIS A 26 23.07 -17.92 -10.37
CA HIS A 26 24.43 -18.44 -10.22
C HIS A 26 24.52 -19.97 -10.41
N ILE A 27 23.51 -20.73 -9.97
CA ILE A 27 23.52 -22.19 -10.03
C ILE A 27 23.01 -22.71 -11.38
N TYR A 28 21.95 -22.08 -11.90
CA TYR A 28 21.18 -22.59 -13.04
C TYR A 28 21.30 -21.76 -14.32
N GLY A 29 22.02 -20.63 -14.28
CA GLY A 29 22.15 -19.66 -15.37
C GLY A 29 21.11 -18.54 -15.28
N GLU A 30 21.36 -17.45 -16.02
CA GLU A 30 20.51 -16.24 -16.05
C GLU A 30 19.09 -16.58 -16.50
N THR A 31 18.17 -16.66 -15.56
CA THR A 31 16.78 -17.07 -15.78
C THR A 31 15.79 -16.10 -15.13
N LEU A 32 16.04 -15.72 -13.87
CA LEU A 32 15.15 -14.85 -13.10
C LEU A 32 15.68 -13.42 -13.12
N ILE A 33 14.76 -12.46 -13.08
CA ILE A 33 15.06 -11.02 -13.04
C ILE A 33 14.95 -10.54 -11.59
N GLU A 34 15.96 -9.81 -11.11
CA GLU A 34 15.91 -9.17 -9.79
C GLU A 34 14.82 -8.08 -9.77
N PRO A 35 13.92 -8.11 -8.79
CA PRO A 35 12.88 -7.09 -8.67
C PRO A 35 13.45 -5.77 -8.17
N GLU A 36 12.96 -4.65 -8.73
CA GLU A 36 13.19 -3.30 -8.24
C GLU A 36 12.12 -2.88 -7.25
N ILE A 37 12.53 -2.20 -6.18
CA ILE A 37 11.62 -1.63 -5.20
C ILE A 37 11.16 -0.27 -5.70
N LEU A 38 9.84 -0.02 -5.66
CA LEU A 38 9.27 1.30 -5.86
C LEU A 38 8.60 1.75 -4.57
N LEU A 39 9.25 2.68 -3.88
CA LEU A 39 8.71 3.30 -2.66
C LEU A 39 7.86 4.52 -3.02
N PRO A 40 6.90 4.92 -2.15
CA PRO A 40 6.18 6.17 -2.29
C PRO A 40 7.13 7.38 -2.24
N ASP A 41 6.90 8.37 -3.10
CA ASP A 41 7.65 9.64 -3.10
C ASP A 41 7.41 10.47 -1.84
N ASN A 42 6.21 10.38 -1.25
CA ASN A 42 5.86 11.06 -0.01
C ASN A 42 6.26 10.21 1.20
N ALA A 43 7.23 10.69 1.98
CA ALA A 43 7.72 10.02 3.18
C ALA A 43 6.62 9.74 4.22
N ALA A 44 5.58 10.58 4.33
CA ALA A 44 4.44 10.34 5.22
C ALA A 44 3.62 9.11 4.81
N CYS A 45 3.66 8.71 3.53
CA CYS A 45 2.98 7.52 3.00
C CYS A 45 3.77 6.21 3.19
N LEU A 46 5.05 6.27 3.56
CA LEU A 46 5.87 5.08 3.78
C LEU A 46 5.28 4.20 4.88
N ARG A 47 4.78 4.84 5.96
CA ARG A 47 4.16 4.13 7.07
C ARG A 47 3.14 5.00 7.79
N LEU A 48 1.85 4.85 7.47
CA LEU A 48 0.78 5.53 8.22
C LEU A 48 0.52 4.85 9.57
N PRO A 49 0.47 5.62 10.68
CA PRO A 49 0.07 5.10 11.98
C PRO A 49 -1.41 4.73 11.99
N GLY A 50 -1.82 3.87 12.92
CA GLY A 50 -3.22 3.69 13.25
C GLY A 50 -3.86 4.97 13.83
N THR A 51 -5.18 5.04 13.83
CA THR A 51 -5.92 6.19 14.38
C THR A 51 -5.71 6.38 15.89
N ASP A 52 -5.18 5.36 16.57
CA ASP A 52 -4.79 5.38 17.99
C ASP A 52 -3.42 6.05 18.25
N GLY A 53 -2.65 6.37 17.20
CA GLY A 53 -1.34 6.98 17.30
C GLY A 53 -0.24 6.12 17.95
N LYS A 54 -0.53 4.87 18.26
CA LYS A 54 0.38 4.00 19.04
C LYS A 54 0.95 2.85 18.23
N ALA A 55 0.15 2.28 17.35
CA ALA A 55 0.50 1.07 16.63
C ALA A 55 0.36 1.25 15.13
N LYS A 56 0.99 0.33 14.36
CA LYS A 56 0.71 0.16 12.94
C LYS A 56 -0.78 -0.06 12.72
N MET A 57 -1.31 0.47 11.64
CA MET A 57 -2.67 0.18 11.17
C MET A 57 -2.92 -1.32 11.10
N SER A 58 -3.94 -1.81 11.80
CA SER A 58 -4.30 -3.24 11.82
C SER A 58 -5.81 -3.43 11.90
N LYS A 59 -6.33 -4.36 11.09
CA LYS A 59 -7.75 -4.73 11.12
C LYS A 59 -8.15 -5.29 12.48
N SER A 60 -7.30 -6.09 13.10
CA SER A 60 -7.56 -6.71 14.40
C SER A 60 -7.61 -5.71 15.56
N LEU A 61 -6.93 -4.57 15.43
CA LEU A 61 -6.94 -3.49 16.42
C LEU A 61 -8.08 -2.49 16.20
N GLY A 62 -8.77 -2.54 15.06
CA GLY A 62 -9.82 -1.59 14.73
C GLY A 62 -9.38 -0.13 14.57
N ASN A 63 -8.07 0.10 14.41
CA ASN A 63 -7.45 1.42 14.30
C ASN A 63 -7.22 1.87 12.84
N CYS A 64 -8.01 1.34 11.90
CA CYS A 64 -7.89 1.64 10.47
C CYS A 64 -9.04 2.51 9.98
N ILE A 65 -8.76 3.37 9.01
CA ILE A 65 -9.76 3.94 8.11
C ILE A 65 -9.80 3.05 6.87
N TYR A 66 -10.96 2.46 6.56
CA TYR A 66 -11.14 1.62 5.39
C TYR A 66 -11.58 2.44 4.18
N LEU A 67 -11.18 2.02 2.99
CA LEU A 67 -11.67 2.64 1.74
C LEU A 67 -13.18 2.47 1.55
N SER A 68 -13.78 1.50 2.24
CA SER A 68 -15.22 1.21 2.26
C SER A 68 -15.98 1.91 3.37
N ASP A 69 -15.31 2.59 4.30
CA ASP A 69 -15.99 3.32 5.38
C ASP A 69 -16.94 4.38 4.80
N SER A 70 -18.11 4.49 5.36
CA SER A 70 -19.03 5.57 5.05
C SER A 70 -18.46 6.94 5.48
N ALA A 71 -19.02 8.01 4.94
CA ALA A 71 -18.63 9.36 5.31
C ALA A 71 -18.71 9.60 6.84
N ASP A 72 -19.77 9.10 7.46
CA ASP A 72 -19.99 9.21 8.92
C ASP A 72 -18.97 8.40 9.74
N GLU A 73 -18.61 7.20 9.27
CA GLU A 73 -17.59 6.37 9.92
C GLU A 73 -16.22 7.01 9.85
N VAL A 74 -15.82 7.54 8.67
CA VAL A 74 -14.58 8.31 8.53
C VAL A 74 -14.56 9.51 9.46
N ALA A 75 -15.64 10.30 9.51
CA ALA A 75 -15.73 11.46 10.38
C ALA A 75 -15.62 11.07 11.87
N LYS A 76 -16.26 9.98 12.29
CA LYS A 76 -16.16 9.45 13.66
C LYS A 76 -14.73 9.01 13.99
N LYS A 77 -14.09 8.25 13.08
CA LYS A 77 -12.71 7.79 13.25
C LYS A 77 -11.74 8.94 13.35
N VAL A 78 -11.82 9.94 12.45
CA VAL A 78 -10.98 11.14 12.51
C VAL A 78 -11.22 11.93 13.81
N LYS A 79 -12.47 12.08 14.25
CA LYS A 79 -12.79 12.75 15.52
C LYS A 79 -12.14 12.06 16.73
N SER A 80 -12.06 10.73 16.72
CA SER A 80 -11.45 9.93 17.78
C SER A 80 -9.93 9.74 17.64
N MET A 81 -9.30 10.22 16.56
CA MET A 81 -7.87 10.12 16.39
C MET A 81 -7.08 10.67 17.56
N TYR A 82 -5.99 9.98 17.88
CA TYR A 82 -5.04 10.44 18.88
C TYR A 82 -4.37 11.73 18.44
N THR A 83 -4.25 12.66 19.39
CA THR A 83 -3.54 13.93 19.26
C THR A 83 -2.54 14.08 20.42
N ASP A 84 -2.08 15.28 20.72
CA ASP A 84 -1.23 15.54 21.86
C ASP A 84 -2.01 15.53 23.17
N PRO A 85 -1.76 14.60 24.11
CA PRO A 85 -2.48 14.53 25.38
C PRO A 85 -2.14 15.70 26.32
N THR A 86 -1.09 16.46 26.04
CA THR A 86 -0.72 17.65 26.82
C THR A 86 -1.39 18.93 26.33
N HIS A 87 -2.01 18.89 25.14
CA HIS A 87 -2.77 20.00 24.56
C HIS A 87 -4.21 20.02 25.11
N ILE A 88 -4.37 20.50 26.35
CA ILE A 88 -5.65 20.47 27.05
C ILE A 88 -6.51 21.69 26.73
N LYS A 89 -5.90 22.88 26.69
CA LYS A 89 -6.57 24.13 26.33
C LYS A 89 -6.16 24.57 24.94
N VAL A 90 -7.04 25.25 24.25
CA VAL A 90 -6.77 25.81 22.91
C VAL A 90 -5.54 26.75 22.93
N SER A 91 -5.29 27.43 24.06
CA SER A 91 -4.13 28.29 24.24
C SER A 91 -2.81 27.57 24.42
N ASP A 92 -2.84 26.26 24.72
CA ASP A 92 -1.64 25.50 25.02
C ASP A 92 -0.88 25.22 23.70
N PRO A 93 0.47 25.26 23.70
CA PRO A 93 1.26 24.80 22.58
C PRO A 93 1.04 23.30 22.32
N GLY A 94 0.74 22.93 21.07
CA GLY A 94 0.55 21.53 20.68
C GLY A 94 1.83 20.93 20.11
N LYS A 95 1.97 19.60 20.20
CA LYS A 95 3.08 18.84 19.63
C LYS A 95 2.64 18.15 18.34
N LEU A 96 3.51 18.17 17.34
CA LEU A 96 3.31 17.47 16.07
C LEU A 96 3.81 16.04 16.13
N GLU A 97 4.87 15.80 16.90
CA GLU A 97 5.46 14.46 17.04
C GLU A 97 4.46 13.49 17.68
N GLY A 98 4.24 12.37 17.01
CA GLY A 98 3.26 11.35 17.43
C GLY A 98 1.80 11.75 17.24
N ASN A 99 1.52 12.94 16.71
CA ASN A 99 0.17 13.40 16.42
C ASN A 99 -0.31 12.83 15.07
N CYS A 100 -1.10 11.77 15.10
CA CYS A 100 -1.53 11.10 13.89
C CYS A 100 -2.40 11.97 12.96
N VAL A 101 -3.09 12.99 13.48
CA VAL A 101 -3.86 13.91 12.65
C VAL A 101 -2.97 14.68 11.68
N PHE A 102 -1.84 15.18 12.14
CA PHE A 102 -0.88 15.87 11.28
C PHE A 102 -0.13 14.91 10.35
N THR A 103 0.16 13.68 10.78
CA THR A 103 0.74 12.66 9.89
C THR A 103 -0.19 12.35 8.71
N TYR A 104 -1.50 12.26 8.95
CA TYR A 104 -2.48 12.06 7.87
C TYR A 104 -2.63 13.32 7.00
N LEU A 105 -2.53 14.52 7.56
CA LEU A 105 -2.50 15.75 6.76
C LEU A 105 -1.24 15.81 5.89
N ASP A 106 -0.08 15.40 6.39
CA ASP A 106 1.15 15.31 5.59
C ASP A 106 1.02 14.33 4.41
N ALA A 107 0.26 13.26 4.60
CA ALA A 107 0.05 12.25 3.57
C ALA A 107 -0.99 12.68 2.50
N PHE A 108 -2.07 13.34 2.89
CA PHE A 108 -3.25 13.52 2.04
C PHE A 108 -3.60 14.98 1.75
N CYS A 109 -3.10 15.95 2.54
CA CYS A 109 -3.46 17.35 2.32
C CYS A 109 -2.74 17.95 1.13
N ARG A 110 -3.48 18.66 0.30
CA ARG A 110 -2.98 19.43 -0.85
C ARG A 110 -3.31 20.92 -0.67
N PRO A 111 -2.60 21.82 -1.36
CA PRO A 111 -2.86 23.26 -1.27
C PRO A 111 -4.33 23.64 -1.50
N GLU A 112 -5.00 22.98 -2.47
CA GLU A 112 -6.38 23.27 -2.84
C GLU A 112 -7.38 22.99 -1.71
N HIS A 113 -7.03 22.13 -0.76
CA HIS A 113 -7.88 21.85 0.40
C HIS A 113 -7.98 23.04 1.35
N PHE A 114 -6.94 23.89 1.43
CA PHE A 114 -6.99 25.11 2.25
C PHE A 114 -8.01 26.09 1.67
N ASP A 115 -7.96 26.37 0.39
CA ASP A 115 -8.90 27.28 -0.27
C ASP A 115 -10.37 26.87 -0.04
N ARG A 116 -10.63 25.58 0.03
CA ARG A 116 -12.00 25.03 0.14
C ARG A 116 -12.47 24.91 1.59
N TYR A 117 -11.62 24.47 2.49
CA TYR A 117 -12.04 24.01 3.82
C TYR A 117 -11.43 24.79 4.97
N LEU A 118 -10.33 25.53 4.74
CA LEU A 118 -9.61 26.24 5.80
C LEU A 118 -8.88 27.49 5.25
N PRO A 119 -9.61 28.43 4.60
CA PRO A 119 -9.02 29.52 3.81
C PRO A 119 -8.25 30.57 4.65
N GLU A 120 -8.31 30.49 5.97
CA GLU A 120 -7.52 31.34 6.85
C GLU A 120 -6.04 30.93 6.97
N TYR A 121 -5.62 29.81 6.34
CA TYR A 121 -4.22 29.36 6.25
C TYR A 121 -3.83 29.15 4.79
N ALA A 122 -2.63 29.59 4.45
CA ALA A 122 -2.09 29.41 3.10
C ALA A 122 -1.45 28.02 2.88
N SER A 123 -1.08 27.32 3.96
CA SER A 123 -0.38 26.04 3.84
C SER A 123 -0.47 25.19 5.11
N LEU A 124 -0.11 23.91 4.97
CA LEU A 124 -0.01 23.00 6.11
C LEU A 124 1.07 23.43 7.11
N ASP A 125 2.16 24.01 6.63
CA ASP A 125 3.23 24.51 7.51
C ASP A 125 2.74 25.67 8.36
N GLU A 126 1.92 26.57 7.83
CA GLU A 126 1.31 27.65 8.60
C GLU A 126 0.35 27.10 9.66
N LEU A 127 -0.47 26.10 9.30
CA LEU A 127 -1.37 25.41 10.23
C LEU A 127 -0.58 24.74 11.36
N LYS A 128 0.50 24.04 11.04
CA LYS A 128 1.43 23.43 12.00
C LYS A 128 2.08 24.46 12.91
N ALA A 129 2.58 25.56 12.34
CA ALA A 129 3.18 26.65 13.12
C ALA A 129 2.18 27.27 14.09
N HIS A 130 0.91 27.43 13.69
CA HIS A 130 -0.13 27.93 14.61
C HIS A 130 -0.42 26.92 15.71
N TYR A 131 -0.54 25.62 15.40
CA TYR A 131 -0.79 24.59 16.39
C TYR A 131 0.32 24.51 17.45
N THR A 132 1.59 24.56 17.02
CA THR A 132 2.75 24.52 17.92
C THR A 132 2.92 25.80 18.77
N ARG A 133 2.46 26.95 18.29
CA ARG A 133 2.46 28.19 19.03
C ARG A 133 1.36 28.26 20.09
N GLY A 134 0.30 27.47 19.94
CA GLY A 134 -0.94 27.58 20.72
C GLY A 134 -1.96 28.53 20.08
N GLY A 135 -3.23 28.36 20.46
CA GLY A 135 -4.34 29.14 19.90
C GLY A 135 -5.18 28.36 18.87
N LEU A 136 -4.82 27.13 18.55
CA LEU A 136 -5.53 26.26 17.60
C LEU A 136 -5.92 24.96 18.25
N GLY A 137 -7.23 24.73 18.42
CA GLY A 137 -7.74 23.51 19.06
C GLY A 137 -7.78 22.30 18.14
N ASP A 138 -7.54 21.11 18.68
CA ASP A 138 -7.54 19.81 17.99
C ASP A 138 -8.78 19.58 17.13
N MET A 139 -9.96 19.95 17.62
CA MET A 139 -11.20 19.73 16.90
C MET A 139 -11.29 20.48 15.57
N LYS A 140 -10.63 21.65 15.45
CA LYS A 140 -10.58 22.39 14.20
C LYS A 140 -9.70 21.66 13.18
N VAL A 141 -8.52 21.19 13.61
CA VAL A 141 -7.61 20.40 12.78
C VAL A 141 -8.24 19.07 12.35
N LYS A 142 -8.93 18.39 13.28
CA LYS A 142 -9.66 17.14 12.97
C LYS A 142 -10.80 17.35 11.97
N LYS A 143 -11.54 18.46 12.07
CA LYS A 143 -12.57 18.81 11.08
C LYS A 143 -11.97 19.02 9.69
N PHE A 144 -10.84 19.71 9.63
CA PHE A 144 -10.13 19.90 8.38
C PHE A 144 -9.65 18.57 7.78
N LEU A 145 -8.99 17.72 8.58
CA LEU A 145 -8.61 16.38 8.12
C LEU A 145 -9.81 15.56 7.66
N ALA A 146 -10.94 15.62 8.38
CA ALA A 146 -12.14 14.91 7.95
C ALA A 146 -12.63 15.38 6.57
N ALA A 147 -12.59 16.67 6.28
CA ALA A 147 -12.95 17.20 4.97
C ALA A 147 -11.99 16.71 3.86
N VAL A 148 -10.67 16.76 4.12
CA VAL A 148 -9.64 16.21 3.22
C VAL A 148 -9.89 14.74 2.94
N MET A 149 -10.09 13.93 3.99
CA MET A 149 -10.35 12.49 3.84
C MET A 149 -11.65 12.20 3.09
N GLN A 150 -12.68 13.02 3.24
CA GLN A 150 -13.92 12.85 2.45
C GLN A 150 -13.66 13.09 0.97
N GLU A 151 -12.93 14.15 0.61
CA GLU A 151 -12.60 14.44 -0.79
C GLU A 151 -11.77 13.32 -1.44
N GLU A 152 -10.83 12.74 -0.71
CA GLU A 152 -10.00 11.62 -1.20
C GLU A 152 -10.80 10.30 -1.33
N LEU A 153 -11.68 10.02 -0.39
CA LEU A 153 -12.37 8.72 -0.34
C LEU A 153 -13.70 8.69 -1.11
N GLU A 154 -14.36 9.82 -1.31
CA GLU A 154 -15.66 9.84 -2.02
C GLU A 154 -15.60 9.29 -3.44
N PRO A 155 -14.61 9.64 -4.30
CA PRO A 155 -14.51 9.05 -5.64
C PRO A 155 -14.31 7.53 -5.62
N ILE A 156 -13.64 7.01 -4.57
CA ILE A 156 -13.43 5.57 -4.38
C ILE A 156 -14.75 4.90 -4.01
N ARG A 157 -15.50 5.48 -3.07
CA ARG A 157 -16.82 4.99 -2.66
C ARG A 157 -17.82 4.97 -3.83
N GLU A 158 -17.85 6.03 -4.62
CA GLU A 158 -18.76 6.10 -5.78
C GLU A 158 -18.43 5.04 -6.83
N ARG A 159 -17.15 4.83 -7.16
CA ARG A 159 -16.72 3.73 -8.05
C ARG A 159 -17.10 2.37 -7.48
N ARG A 160 -16.91 2.16 -6.18
CA ARG A 160 -17.28 0.91 -5.51
C ARG A 160 -18.79 0.63 -5.64
N LYS A 161 -19.65 1.63 -5.43
CA LYS A 161 -21.11 1.49 -5.60
C LYS A 161 -21.52 1.06 -7.02
N VAL A 162 -20.74 1.46 -8.03
CA VAL A 162 -20.99 1.02 -9.43
C VAL A 162 -20.70 -0.47 -9.57
N PHE A 163 -19.56 -0.94 -9.06
CA PHE A 163 -19.18 -2.36 -9.13
C PHE A 163 -20.08 -3.25 -8.28
N GLU A 164 -20.55 -2.79 -7.14
CA GLU A 164 -21.47 -3.53 -6.26
C GLU A 164 -22.83 -3.84 -6.93
N LYS A 165 -23.21 -3.08 -7.96
CA LYS A 165 -24.45 -3.31 -8.72
C LYS A 165 -24.36 -4.47 -9.72
N ASP A 166 -23.13 -4.87 -10.11
CA ASP A 166 -22.89 -5.93 -11.09
C ASP A 166 -21.75 -6.85 -10.63
N ILE A 167 -22.03 -7.63 -9.62
CA ILE A 167 -21.08 -8.61 -9.07
C ILE A 167 -20.64 -9.66 -10.12
N PRO A 168 -21.51 -10.19 -11.01
CA PRO A 168 -21.07 -11.05 -12.09
C PRO A 168 -19.97 -10.43 -12.96
N ALA A 169 -20.09 -9.16 -13.37
CA ALA A 169 -19.07 -8.47 -14.16
C ALA A 169 -17.74 -8.33 -13.37
N VAL A 170 -17.78 -8.16 -12.04
CA VAL A 170 -16.58 -8.16 -11.19
C VAL A 170 -15.89 -9.52 -11.22
N TYR A 171 -16.64 -10.63 -11.13
CA TYR A 171 -16.07 -11.97 -11.24
C TYR A 171 -15.47 -12.25 -12.62
N ASP A 172 -16.11 -11.79 -13.70
CA ASP A 172 -15.57 -11.92 -15.06
C ASP A 172 -14.26 -11.14 -15.22
N MET A 173 -14.18 -9.94 -14.65
CA MET A 173 -12.95 -9.14 -14.62
C MET A 173 -11.83 -9.84 -13.87
N LEU A 174 -12.12 -10.38 -12.69
CA LEU A 174 -11.17 -11.17 -11.90
C LEU A 174 -10.70 -12.42 -12.66
N LYS A 175 -11.61 -13.14 -13.30
CA LYS A 175 -11.28 -14.33 -14.10
C LYS A 175 -10.32 -13.99 -15.24
N LYS A 176 -10.62 -12.94 -16.01
CA LYS A 176 -9.73 -12.47 -17.09
C LYS A 176 -8.35 -12.06 -16.56
N GLY A 177 -8.31 -11.33 -15.43
CA GLY A 177 -7.05 -10.98 -14.77
C GLY A 177 -6.26 -12.19 -14.31
N CYS A 178 -6.92 -13.22 -13.79
CA CYS A 178 -6.29 -14.48 -13.42
C CYS A 178 -5.73 -15.25 -14.63
N GLU A 179 -6.39 -15.19 -15.79
CA GLU A 179 -5.90 -15.82 -17.02
C GLU A 179 -4.58 -15.19 -17.46
N VAL A 180 -4.52 -13.84 -17.51
CA VAL A 180 -3.30 -13.09 -17.85
C VAL A 180 -2.16 -13.37 -16.84
N ALA A 181 -2.46 -13.33 -15.56
CA ALA A 181 -1.45 -13.59 -14.51
C ALA A 181 -0.94 -15.04 -14.57
N ARG A 182 -1.82 -15.99 -14.86
CA ARG A 182 -1.44 -17.42 -15.01
C ARG A 182 -0.52 -17.64 -16.20
N GLU A 183 -0.80 -17.00 -17.33
CA GLU A 183 0.04 -17.11 -18.52
C GLU A 183 1.47 -16.61 -18.23
N ALA A 184 1.60 -15.42 -17.65
CA ALA A 184 2.91 -14.87 -17.29
C ALA A 184 3.65 -15.73 -16.25
N ALA A 185 2.95 -16.23 -15.24
CA ALA A 185 3.53 -17.12 -14.25
C ALA A 185 3.94 -18.48 -14.82
N ALA A 186 3.14 -19.05 -15.74
CA ALA A 186 3.43 -20.32 -16.38
C ALA A 186 4.69 -20.23 -17.25
N GLN A 187 4.86 -19.13 -17.99
CA GLN A 187 6.06 -18.90 -18.78
C GLN A 187 7.31 -18.87 -17.88
N THR A 188 7.33 -18.06 -16.82
CA THR A 188 8.46 -17.99 -15.89
C THR A 188 8.73 -19.35 -15.23
N LEU A 189 7.67 -20.09 -14.87
CA LEU A 189 7.82 -21.41 -14.25
C LEU A 189 8.42 -22.43 -15.22
N ASP A 190 8.06 -22.37 -16.50
CA ASP A 190 8.63 -23.23 -17.53
C ASP A 190 10.12 -22.94 -17.72
N GLU A 191 10.52 -21.65 -17.79
CA GLU A 191 11.93 -21.23 -17.86
C GLU A 191 12.74 -21.76 -16.65
N VAL A 192 12.18 -21.61 -15.44
CA VAL A 192 12.79 -22.14 -14.21
C VAL A 192 12.95 -23.67 -14.25
N ARG A 193 11.91 -24.41 -14.68
CA ARG A 193 11.95 -25.87 -14.79
C ARG A 193 12.99 -26.33 -15.80
N ARG A 194 13.11 -25.66 -16.93
CA ARG A 194 14.14 -25.94 -17.95
C ARG A 194 15.54 -25.68 -17.43
N ALA A 195 15.76 -24.56 -16.75
CA ALA A 195 17.04 -24.22 -16.13
C ALA A 195 17.47 -25.27 -15.11
N MET A 196 16.53 -25.72 -14.28
CA MET A 196 16.76 -26.76 -13.27
C MET A 196 16.82 -28.19 -13.86
N LYS A 197 16.51 -28.39 -15.15
CA LYS A 197 16.40 -29.69 -15.83
C LYS A 197 15.38 -30.63 -15.15
N ILE A 198 14.24 -30.09 -14.72
CA ILE A 198 13.12 -30.86 -14.14
C ILE A 198 11.89 -30.87 -15.05
N ASN A 199 12.07 -30.47 -16.31
CA ASN A 199 11.04 -30.52 -17.36
C ASN A 199 11.04 -31.86 -18.16
N TYR A 200 11.46 -32.93 -17.52
CA TYR A 200 11.74 -34.25 -18.16
C TYR A 200 10.52 -34.83 -18.90
N PHE A 201 9.29 -34.46 -18.59
CA PHE A 201 8.12 -34.90 -19.36
C PHE A 201 8.00 -34.23 -20.73
N ASP A 202 8.56 -33.02 -20.88
CA ASP A 202 8.52 -32.22 -22.10
C ASP A 202 9.87 -32.17 -22.81
N ASP A 203 10.88 -32.91 -22.31
CA ASP A 203 12.22 -33.01 -22.89
C ASP A 203 12.32 -34.25 -23.80
N ALA A 204 11.93 -34.06 -25.06
CA ALA A 204 11.96 -35.13 -26.08
C ALA A 204 13.36 -35.73 -26.28
N ALA A 205 14.41 -34.93 -26.16
CA ALA A 205 15.80 -35.38 -26.32
C ALA A 205 16.21 -36.31 -25.18
N LEU A 206 15.87 -35.94 -23.93
CA LEU A 206 16.10 -36.76 -22.76
C LEU A 206 15.33 -38.07 -22.84
N ILE A 207 14.05 -38.03 -23.25
CA ILE A 207 13.22 -39.20 -23.40
C ILE A 207 13.82 -40.16 -24.44
N GLU A 208 14.27 -39.65 -25.61
CA GLU A 208 14.89 -40.44 -26.66
C GLU A 208 16.23 -41.07 -26.22
N GLU A 209 17.07 -40.27 -25.50
CA GLU A 209 18.32 -40.78 -24.93
C GLU A 209 18.07 -41.94 -23.95
N GLN A 210 17.12 -41.77 -23.04
CA GLN A 210 16.77 -42.81 -22.07
C GLN A 210 16.19 -44.04 -22.78
N ALA A 211 15.33 -43.85 -23.78
CA ALA A 211 14.79 -44.96 -24.57
C ALA A 211 15.88 -45.80 -25.25
N LYS A 212 16.89 -45.15 -25.88
CA LYS A 212 18.05 -45.82 -26.49
C LYS A 212 18.84 -46.60 -25.45
N ARG A 213 19.18 -45.94 -24.32
CA ARG A 213 19.99 -46.53 -23.24
C ARG A 213 19.36 -47.83 -22.67
N PHE A 214 18.05 -47.88 -22.54
CA PHE A 214 17.35 -49.03 -21.97
C PHE A 214 16.91 -50.05 -23.02
N ALA A 215 16.96 -49.74 -24.33
CA ALA A 215 16.72 -50.68 -25.39
C ALA A 215 17.95 -51.56 -25.70
N GLU A 216 19.15 -51.15 -25.29
CA GLU A 216 20.42 -51.87 -25.49
C GLU A 216 20.78 -52.78 -24.31
N GLN A 217 19.92 -52.87 -23.26
CA GLN A 217 20.04 -53.80 -22.13
C GLN A 217 19.14 -55.02 -22.30
#